data_3d4e3514a32aa00ff3f041dd5a41e597
#
_entry.id   3d4e3514a32aa00ff3f041dd5a41e597
#
_cell.length_a   1.000
_cell.length_b   1.000
_cell.length_c   1.000
_cell.angle_alpha   90.00
_cell.angle_beta   90.00
_cell.angle_gamma   90.00
#
_symmetry.space_group_name_H-M   'P 1'
#
loop_
_entity.id
_entity.type
_entity.pdbx_description
1 polymer ?
#
loop_
_entity_poly.entity_id
_entity_poly.type
_entity_poly.pdbx_seq_one_letter_code
_entity_poly.pdbx_strand_id
1 'polypeptide(L)'
;VADRRLALFTVGLLILAAALALVTGAIALPGSGAAARTGTPASRARLASAERSGSSPRCTPATLNASAAIAGTPLSVSPLPGTMLAEPSTQISLLGVPAGDISEVRVKGSRSGLHTGRLIGYSQGDGASFLPSRPFRTGEHVSVRGALDLAGARRTFAFSFTVADQDPLPDRTSKFGPGAGPSGLQHFHSLPNLQAPAVHVSTPAASGIAPGDIFAAAYATGNGPGGPMIFENSGQLVWFKTLPTKESAADFRVQQYEGHPVLTWWQGYTLPQGFGEGEDLIYNSAYQQIASVHAGNGLLADLHEFALNPNGSAITTAFDPVHCNLSAIGGPADAAVTDGVFQEIDVRTGLVRREWHAIDHVRLADSYPKVEVGHARTLFPYDFFHINSVESAPDGITMVSSRNTWTIYNIDSHTGQVLARIGGKQSTVKMGPGTSTAWQHDARTLSNGEITVFDNGAEPKIRPFSRGIVERLDPNTDTMTLLTQYAHSTPLSAGTQGNVQILANGDALLGWGAQPYVSEFSPSGRQIFDARLAIGGQSYRAFRFQWSAQPASRPAAALANGKVYVSWNGATGVASWRLLTGAGPKGMAPSSTVARSGFETAIALTGSAQWFRVQALAADGAVLASTAPARTG
;
A
#
# COMPACT_ATOMS: atom_id res chain seq x y z
N VAL A 1 -28.98 10.41 -56.11
CA VAL A 1 -30.28 9.81 -55.76
C VAL A 1 -30.10 9.19 -54.38
N ALA A 2 -30.59 9.93 -53.41
CA ALA A 2 -31.30 9.57 -52.17
C ALA A 2 -30.65 8.50 -51.27
N ASP A 3 -30.37 8.73 -50.08
CA ASP A 3 -30.95 9.41 -48.89
C ASP A 3 -31.15 8.37 -47.72
N ARG A 4 -30.77 8.77 -46.51
CA ARG A 4 -31.21 8.27 -45.18
C ARG A 4 -30.50 7.02 -44.61
N ARG A 5 -30.09 6.96 -43.30
CA ARG A 5 -30.36 7.75 -42.09
C ARG A 5 -29.27 7.51 -41.06
N LEU A 6 -28.95 8.57 -40.38
CA LEU A 6 -28.22 8.67 -39.14
C LEU A 6 -28.98 7.97 -37.97
N ALA A 7 -28.32 7.16 -37.18
CA ALA A 7 -28.82 6.75 -35.86
C ALA A 7 -27.73 7.02 -34.80
N LEU A 8 -27.91 8.11 -34.09
CA LEU A 8 -27.22 8.44 -32.86
C LEU A 8 -27.69 7.49 -31.73
N PHE A 9 -26.77 6.83 -31.07
CA PHE A 9 -26.99 6.28 -29.74
C PHE A 9 -26.21 7.12 -28.73
N THR A 10 -26.93 8.03 -28.10
CA THR A 10 -26.58 8.71 -26.86
C THR A 10 -26.89 7.77 -25.71
N VAL A 11 -25.88 7.30 -24.97
CA VAL A 11 -26.09 6.68 -23.68
C VAL A 11 -25.88 7.75 -22.61
N GLY A 12 -26.99 8.17 -22.04
CA GLY A 12 -27.01 9.16 -20.95
C GLY A 12 -26.56 8.59 -19.62
N LEU A 13 -25.74 9.37 -18.97
CA LEU A 13 -25.29 9.18 -17.59
C LEU A 13 -26.47 9.51 -16.65
N LEU A 14 -27.01 8.53 -15.95
CA LEU A 14 -28.02 8.72 -14.90
C LEU A 14 -27.34 8.89 -13.55
N ILE A 15 -27.29 10.14 -13.09
CA ILE A 15 -27.03 10.47 -11.68
C ILE A 15 -28.36 10.35 -10.95
N LEU A 16 -28.48 9.43 -10.01
CA LEU A 16 -29.64 9.30 -9.14
C LEU A 16 -29.35 9.97 -7.80
N ALA A 17 -29.92 11.17 -7.63
CA ALA A 17 -30.06 11.81 -6.33
C ALA A 17 -31.34 11.26 -5.67
N ALA A 18 -31.22 10.60 -4.51
CA ALA A 18 -32.35 10.19 -3.71
C ALA A 18 -32.60 11.20 -2.59
N ALA A 19 -33.74 11.85 -2.68
CA ALA A 19 -34.24 12.76 -1.64
C ALA A 19 -34.96 11.98 -0.52
N LEU A 20 -34.80 12.53 0.67
CA LEU A 20 -35.30 12.13 1.99
C LEU A 20 -36.81 12.35 2.11
N ALA A 21 -37.53 11.39 2.70
CA ALA A 21 -38.83 11.63 3.30
C ALA A 21 -38.92 11.02 4.71
N LEU A 22 -39.18 11.91 5.66
CA LEU A 22 -39.49 11.60 7.07
C LEU A 22 -40.85 10.93 7.22
N VAL A 23 -40.95 9.90 8.08
CA VAL A 23 -42.19 9.62 8.83
C VAL A 23 -41.83 9.26 10.26
N THR A 24 -42.39 10.02 11.18
CA THR A 24 -42.37 9.89 12.63
C THR A 24 -43.30 8.82 13.13
N GLY A 25 -42.89 8.07 14.16
CA GLY A 25 -43.76 7.19 14.90
C GLY A 25 -43.11 6.73 16.21
N ALA A 26 -43.48 7.36 17.31
CA ALA A 26 -43.06 7.00 18.66
C ALA A 26 -44.00 5.98 19.27
N ILE A 27 -43.50 4.94 19.95
CA ILE A 27 -44.18 4.25 21.06
C ILE A 27 -43.12 3.79 22.09
N ALA A 28 -43.43 3.99 23.36
CA ALA A 28 -42.55 3.86 24.51
C ALA A 28 -42.82 2.62 25.38
N LEU A 29 -41.75 2.09 26.01
CA LEU A 29 -41.56 1.51 27.36
C LEU A 29 -42.15 0.12 27.70
N PRO A 30 -41.72 -0.59 28.80
CA PRO A 30 -40.44 -0.60 29.53
C PRO A 30 -39.91 -2.00 29.91
N GLY A 31 -38.68 -2.09 30.51
CA GLY A 31 -38.45 -3.15 31.49
C GLY A 31 -37.04 -3.76 31.57
N SER A 32 -36.27 -3.29 32.50
CA SER A 32 -35.31 -3.91 33.45
C SER A 32 -34.39 -5.08 33.08
N GLY A 33 -33.06 -4.92 33.37
CA GLY A 33 -32.25 -6.01 33.86
C GLY A 33 -30.77 -6.00 33.54
N ALA A 34 -29.97 -5.57 34.52
CA ALA A 34 -28.64 -6.02 34.90
C ALA A 34 -27.43 -5.97 33.93
N ALA A 35 -26.39 -5.36 34.45
CA ALA A 35 -25.07 -5.03 33.93
C ALA A 35 -24.17 -6.23 33.57
N ALA A 36 -23.45 -6.11 32.48
CA ALA A 36 -22.11 -6.65 32.33
C ALA A 36 -21.21 -5.59 31.64
N ARG A 37 -20.18 -5.13 32.33
CA ARG A 37 -19.22 -4.17 31.85
C ARG A 37 -18.25 -4.86 30.89
N THR A 38 -18.33 -4.55 29.60
CA THR A 38 -17.24 -4.73 28.65
C THR A 38 -16.89 -3.36 28.08
N GLY A 39 -15.64 -2.97 28.24
CA GLY A 39 -15.14 -1.65 27.83
C GLY A 39 -15.25 -1.46 26.33
N THR A 40 -16.00 -0.45 25.94
CA THR A 40 -16.03 0.10 24.58
C THR A 40 -14.87 1.07 24.37
N PRO A 41 -14.23 1.09 23.18
CA PRO A 41 -13.23 2.12 22.87
C PRO A 41 -13.91 3.48 22.82
N ALA A 42 -13.19 4.45 23.38
CA ALA A 42 -13.65 5.83 23.56
C ALA A 42 -14.14 6.43 22.24
N SER A 43 -15.38 6.88 22.25
CA SER A 43 -15.97 7.76 21.25
C SER A 43 -15.12 9.04 21.14
N ARG A 44 -14.56 9.29 19.95
CA ARG A 44 -13.98 10.60 19.62
C ARG A 44 -15.06 11.66 19.82
N ALA A 45 -14.87 12.52 20.83
CA ALA A 45 -15.75 13.64 21.09
C ALA A 45 -15.74 14.57 19.88
N ARG A 46 -16.91 14.90 19.34
CA ARG A 46 -17.11 16.02 18.44
C ARG A 46 -16.66 17.29 19.17
N LEU A 47 -15.54 17.85 18.73
CA LEU A 47 -15.14 19.18 19.16
C LEU A 47 -16.10 20.18 18.49
N ALA A 48 -16.88 20.86 19.31
CA ALA A 48 -17.71 21.95 18.88
C ALA A 48 -16.84 23.04 18.23
N SER A 49 -17.27 23.51 17.05
CA SER A 49 -16.68 24.66 16.37
C SER A 49 -16.79 25.88 17.24
N ALA A 50 -15.71 26.22 17.94
CA ALA A 50 -15.55 27.55 18.52
C ALA A 50 -15.36 28.56 17.38
N GLU A 51 -16.13 29.61 17.34
CA GLU A 51 -15.93 30.75 16.44
C GLU A 51 -14.50 31.26 16.58
N ARG A 52 -13.68 31.06 15.56
CA ARG A 52 -12.30 31.51 15.49
C ARG A 52 -12.30 32.93 14.88
N SER A 53 -12.23 33.95 15.69
CA SER A 53 -11.76 35.26 15.27
C SER A 53 -10.25 35.19 15.10
N GLY A 54 -9.73 35.03 13.90
CA GLY A 54 -8.30 34.90 13.67
C GLY A 54 -7.94 34.96 12.21
N SER A 55 -6.69 35.25 11.91
CA SER A 55 -6.08 35.17 10.59
C SER A 55 -6.37 33.82 9.91
N SER A 56 -6.54 33.82 8.59
CA SER A 56 -6.69 32.60 7.77
C SER A 56 -5.60 31.56 8.10
N PRO A 57 -5.93 30.29 8.21
CA PRO A 57 -4.97 29.24 8.57
C PRO A 57 -3.84 29.15 7.54
N ARG A 58 -2.61 29.06 8.02
CA ARG A 58 -1.41 28.87 7.17
C ARG A 58 -0.93 27.44 7.32
N CYS A 59 -0.74 26.75 6.21
CA CYS A 59 -0.20 25.38 6.16
C CYS A 59 1.16 25.32 5.45
N THR A 60 1.53 26.35 4.68
CA THR A 60 2.79 26.38 3.95
C THR A 60 3.89 27.06 4.76
N PRO A 61 5.12 26.51 4.80
CA PRO A 61 6.24 27.09 5.52
C PRO A 61 6.69 28.40 4.91
N ALA A 62 7.44 29.20 5.69
CA ALA A 62 8.02 30.47 5.22
C ALA A 62 9.12 30.21 4.17
N THR A 63 9.85 29.11 4.29
CA THR A 63 10.90 28.68 3.36
C THR A 63 10.52 27.32 2.81
N LEU A 64 10.16 27.27 1.53
CA LEU A 64 9.87 26.01 0.84
C LEU A 64 11.16 25.23 0.57
N ASN A 65 11.08 23.92 0.64
CA ASN A 65 12.20 23.01 0.41
C ASN A 65 13.39 23.26 1.36
N ALA A 66 13.09 23.53 2.64
CA ALA A 66 14.10 23.68 3.68
C ALA A 66 14.84 22.37 3.95
N SER A 67 16.00 22.46 4.58
CA SER A 67 16.82 21.30 4.94
C SER A 67 16.47 20.78 6.33
N ALA A 68 16.37 19.45 6.46
CA ALA A 68 16.31 18.74 7.74
C ALA A 68 17.68 18.67 8.44
N ALA A 69 18.79 18.88 7.70
CA ALA A 69 20.14 18.84 8.26
C ALA A 69 20.42 20.10 9.09
N ILE A 70 20.92 19.91 10.31
CA ILE A 70 21.32 20.99 11.21
C ILE A 70 22.75 21.43 10.90
N ALA A 71 22.90 22.67 10.47
CA ALA A 71 24.19 23.24 10.06
C ALA A 71 25.28 23.06 11.12
N GLY A 72 26.47 22.64 10.67
CA GLY A 72 27.65 22.41 11.52
C GLY A 72 27.58 21.17 12.41
N THR A 73 26.60 20.31 12.17
CA THR A 73 26.43 19.00 12.85
C THR A 73 26.14 17.90 11.81
N PRO A 74 26.30 16.61 12.13
CA PRO A 74 25.85 15.52 11.28
C PRO A 74 24.36 15.20 11.41
N LEU A 75 23.60 15.96 12.23
CA LEU A 75 22.18 15.67 12.48
C LEU A 75 21.29 16.01 11.27
N SER A 76 20.41 15.08 10.97
CA SER A 76 19.15 15.29 10.28
C SER A 76 17.99 15.13 11.29
N VAL A 77 17.01 16.03 11.27
CA VAL A 77 15.95 16.07 12.26
C VAL A 77 14.55 15.97 11.65
N SER A 78 13.62 15.43 12.44
CA SER A 78 12.18 15.47 12.16
C SER A 78 11.44 15.78 13.46
N PRO A 79 10.43 16.69 13.44
CA PRO A 79 9.88 17.43 12.27
C PRO A 79 10.89 18.37 11.60
N LEU A 80 10.63 18.69 10.31
CA LEU A 80 11.47 19.59 9.53
C LEU A 80 11.57 20.98 10.21
N PRO A 81 12.78 21.59 10.31
CA PRO A 81 12.91 22.94 10.83
C PRO A 81 12.08 23.96 10.04
N GLY A 82 11.17 24.64 10.75
CA GLY A 82 10.27 25.64 10.17
C GLY A 82 8.99 25.09 9.56
N THR A 83 8.74 23.79 9.58
CA THR A 83 7.46 23.21 9.13
C THR A 83 6.28 23.75 9.95
N MET A 84 5.10 23.76 9.33
CA MET A 84 3.83 24.07 9.97
C MET A 84 2.91 22.85 10.08
N LEU A 85 3.46 21.64 9.83
CA LEU A 85 2.71 20.41 9.59
C LEU A 85 2.96 19.33 10.65
N ALA A 86 3.72 19.64 11.71
CA ALA A 86 4.00 18.65 12.75
C ALA A 86 2.71 18.24 13.47
N GLU A 87 2.52 16.94 13.64
CA GLU A 87 1.40 16.37 14.36
C GLU A 87 1.41 16.72 15.86
N PRO A 88 0.25 16.86 16.53
CA PRO A 88 0.23 17.02 17.98
C PRO A 88 0.94 15.90 18.76
N SER A 89 0.96 14.70 18.21
CA SER A 89 1.61 13.50 18.81
C SER A 89 3.03 13.27 18.32
N THR A 90 3.62 14.21 17.56
CA THR A 90 4.94 14.04 16.95
C THR A 90 6.02 13.74 17.98
N GLN A 91 6.89 12.80 17.66
CA GLN A 91 8.17 12.59 18.32
C GLN A 91 9.25 13.47 17.66
N ILE A 92 10.40 13.64 18.31
CA ILE A 92 11.51 14.40 17.76
C ILE A 92 12.60 13.44 17.37
N SER A 93 12.77 13.21 16.07
CA SER A 93 13.83 12.36 15.52
C SER A 93 15.14 13.14 15.41
N LEU A 94 16.24 12.48 15.79
CA LEU A 94 17.60 12.98 15.75
C LEU A 94 18.47 11.90 15.12
N LEU A 95 18.72 11.97 13.80
CA LEU A 95 19.48 10.99 13.02
C LEU A 95 20.88 11.51 12.70
N GLY A 96 21.86 10.60 12.59
CA GLY A 96 23.22 10.88 12.17
C GLY A 96 24.26 10.73 13.27
N VAL A 97 23.84 10.46 14.54
CA VAL A 97 24.75 10.17 15.65
C VAL A 97 24.15 9.11 16.56
N PRO A 98 24.96 8.26 17.22
CA PRO A 98 24.46 7.30 18.20
C PRO A 98 23.66 7.97 19.34
N ALA A 99 22.67 7.26 19.88
CA ALA A 99 21.83 7.78 20.97
C ALA A 99 22.62 8.24 22.20
N GLY A 100 23.76 7.57 22.49
CA GLY A 100 24.65 7.91 23.61
C GLY A 100 25.37 9.25 23.48
N ASP A 101 25.49 9.75 22.26
CA ASP A 101 26.15 11.02 21.95
C ASP A 101 25.15 12.20 21.97
N ILE A 102 23.87 11.94 22.23
CA ILE A 102 22.80 12.95 22.30
C ILE A 102 22.44 13.23 23.75
N SER A 103 22.53 14.47 24.17
CA SER A 103 22.27 14.88 25.55
C SER A 103 21.48 16.17 25.63
N GLU A 104 20.94 16.47 26.84
CA GLU A 104 20.26 17.72 27.20
C GLU A 104 19.13 18.12 26.24
N VAL A 105 18.40 17.15 25.67
CA VAL A 105 17.26 17.43 24.81
C VAL A 105 16.16 18.13 25.59
N ARG A 106 15.83 19.36 25.20
CA ARG A 106 14.78 20.20 25.79
C ARG A 106 13.79 20.60 24.73
N VAL A 107 12.53 20.25 24.93
CA VAL A 107 11.43 20.52 24.02
C VAL A 107 10.42 21.41 24.73
N LYS A 108 10.11 22.58 24.13
CA LYS A 108 9.21 23.57 24.74
C LYS A 108 8.17 24.07 23.71
N GLY A 109 6.91 23.79 23.99
CA GLY A 109 5.79 24.40 23.28
C GLY A 109 5.47 25.79 23.82
N SER A 110 5.10 26.72 22.92
CA SER A 110 4.80 28.10 23.28
C SER A 110 3.56 28.25 24.19
N ARG A 111 2.65 27.29 24.15
CA ARG A 111 1.42 27.24 24.93
C ARG A 111 1.37 26.10 25.93
N SER A 112 1.99 24.97 25.59
CA SER A 112 2.04 23.77 26.44
C SER A 112 3.20 23.78 27.44
N GLY A 113 4.21 24.66 27.24
CA GLY A 113 5.38 24.75 28.12
C GLY A 113 6.42 23.67 27.90
N LEU A 114 7.23 23.38 28.89
CA LEU A 114 8.28 22.37 28.83
C LEU A 114 7.66 20.96 28.78
N HIS A 115 8.13 20.14 27.84
CA HIS A 115 7.76 18.73 27.73
C HIS A 115 8.85 17.85 28.36
N THR A 116 8.45 17.00 29.28
CA THR A 116 9.23 15.84 29.69
C THR A 116 9.06 14.74 28.66
N GLY A 117 10.01 13.81 28.59
CA GLY A 117 9.95 12.71 27.63
C GLY A 117 11.09 11.71 27.84
N ARG A 118 11.20 10.77 26.93
CA ARG A 118 12.28 9.77 26.91
C ARG A 118 13.00 9.85 25.58
N LEU A 119 14.33 9.78 25.63
CA LEU A 119 15.17 9.57 24.44
C LEU A 119 15.35 8.07 24.25
N ILE A 120 14.96 7.53 23.11
CA ILE A 120 15.03 6.09 22.78
C ILE A 120 15.83 5.95 21.49
N GLY A 121 16.91 5.16 21.53
CA GLY A 121 17.75 4.87 20.38
C GLY A 121 17.03 4.00 19.34
N TYR A 122 17.34 4.24 18.07
CA TYR A 122 16.93 3.37 16.98
C TYR A 122 17.71 2.05 17.00
N SER A 123 17.09 0.97 16.51
CA SER A 123 17.72 -0.35 16.44
C SER A 123 18.94 -0.39 15.52
N GLN A 124 19.06 0.56 14.59
CA GLN A 124 20.20 0.75 13.69
C GLN A 124 21.42 1.38 14.39
N GLY A 125 21.24 1.99 15.57
CA GLY A 125 22.33 2.61 16.33
C GLY A 125 22.80 3.97 15.82
N ASP A 126 22.13 4.56 14.82
CA ASP A 126 22.53 5.77 14.11
C ASP A 126 21.71 7.00 14.49
N GLY A 127 20.94 6.93 15.59
CA GLY A 127 20.08 8.02 16.04
C GLY A 127 19.22 7.66 17.22
N ALA A 128 18.39 8.61 17.61
CA ALA A 128 17.38 8.44 18.65
C ALA A 128 16.16 9.30 18.39
N SER A 129 15.05 8.93 19.00
CA SER A 129 13.84 9.74 19.04
C SER A 129 13.53 10.17 20.46
N PHE A 130 13.27 11.47 20.66
CA PHE A 130 12.71 11.98 21.91
C PHE A 130 11.18 11.88 21.83
N LEU A 131 10.58 11.12 22.73
CA LEU A 131 9.14 10.90 22.83
C LEU A 131 8.59 11.79 23.94
N PRO A 132 7.85 12.89 23.59
CA PRO A 132 7.19 13.72 24.59
C PRO A 132 6.17 12.91 25.40
N SER A 133 6.08 13.14 26.71
CA SER A 133 5.14 12.42 27.59
C SER A 133 3.68 12.84 27.43
N ARG A 134 3.42 13.91 26.69
CA ARG A 134 2.08 14.43 26.34
C ARG A 134 2.10 15.13 24.98
N PRO A 135 0.98 15.16 24.26
CA PRO A 135 0.87 15.86 22.98
C PRO A 135 1.12 17.36 23.09
N PHE A 136 1.51 17.97 21.98
CA PHE A 136 1.54 19.40 21.77
C PHE A 136 0.12 19.93 21.52
N ARG A 137 -0.03 21.26 21.56
CA ARG A 137 -1.31 21.91 21.23
C ARG A 137 -1.31 22.34 19.77
N THR A 138 -2.40 22.09 19.09
CA THR A 138 -2.64 22.52 17.71
C THR A 138 -2.27 24.00 17.51
N GLY A 139 -1.49 24.30 16.46
CA GLY A 139 -1.07 25.66 16.09
C GLY A 139 -0.06 26.30 17.06
N GLU A 140 0.60 25.55 17.97
CA GLU A 140 1.65 26.10 18.79
C GLU A 140 3.02 25.99 18.13
N HIS A 141 3.88 26.98 18.44
CA HIS A 141 5.29 26.94 18.07
C HIS A 141 6.07 26.13 19.10
N VAL A 142 6.87 25.15 18.63
CA VAL A 142 7.70 24.28 19.45
C VAL A 142 9.16 24.56 19.17
N SER A 143 9.96 24.75 20.22
CA SER A 143 11.42 24.87 20.14
C SER A 143 12.10 23.65 20.72
N VAL A 144 13.12 23.14 20.01
CA VAL A 144 13.95 22.00 20.39
C VAL A 144 15.38 22.48 20.53
N ARG A 145 16.06 22.07 21.60
CA ARG A 145 17.49 22.31 21.83
C ARG A 145 18.12 21.07 22.45
N GLY A 146 19.41 20.88 22.18
CA GLY A 146 20.17 19.81 22.77
C GLY A 146 21.65 19.97 22.53
N ALA A 147 22.42 18.96 22.97
CA ALA A 147 23.86 18.88 22.78
C ALA A 147 24.27 17.52 22.22
N LEU A 148 25.39 17.52 21.48
CA LEU A 148 26.03 16.35 20.90
C LEU A 148 27.46 16.27 21.43
N ASP A 149 27.90 15.05 21.74
CA ASP A 149 29.29 14.73 22.03
C ASP A 149 29.92 14.09 20.78
N LEU A 150 30.65 14.90 20.00
CA LEU A 150 31.27 14.48 18.73
C LEU A 150 32.79 14.35 18.90
N ALA A 151 33.28 13.13 19.09
CA ALA A 151 34.70 12.84 19.26
C ALA A 151 35.39 13.71 20.36
N GLY A 152 34.69 13.90 21.49
CA GLY A 152 35.16 14.72 22.63
C GLY A 152 34.92 16.23 22.48
N ALA A 153 34.29 16.68 21.40
CA ALA A 153 33.87 18.07 21.20
C ALA A 153 32.37 18.20 21.39
N ARG A 154 31.96 19.03 22.37
CA ARG A 154 30.55 19.34 22.59
C ARG A 154 30.03 20.32 21.55
N ARG A 155 28.97 19.98 20.87
CA ARG A 155 28.22 20.82 19.91
C ARG A 155 26.78 20.99 20.39
N THR A 156 26.21 22.16 20.25
CA THR A 156 24.80 22.39 20.55
C THR A 156 24.00 22.50 19.25
N PHE A 157 22.74 22.07 19.29
CA PHE A 157 21.81 22.23 18.19
C PHE A 157 20.51 22.89 18.67
N ALA A 158 19.84 23.58 17.76
CA ALA A 158 18.52 24.14 18.01
C ALA A 158 17.73 24.23 16.70
N PHE A 159 16.44 23.94 16.77
CA PHE A 159 15.48 24.16 15.69
C PHE A 159 14.07 24.37 16.25
N SER A 160 13.13 24.68 15.39
CA SER A 160 11.75 24.87 15.78
C SER A 160 10.80 24.49 14.66
N PHE A 161 9.56 24.19 15.04
CA PHE A 161 8.46 23.86 14.13
C PHE A 161 7.14 24.36 14.70
N THR A 162 6.07 24.30 13.90
CA THR A 162 4.69 24.60 14.32
C THR A 162 3.84 23.36 14.19
N VAL A 163 2.94 23.17 15.16
CA VAL A 163 1.98 22.05 15.17
C VAL A 163 0.82 22.37 14.24
N ALA A 164 0.46 21.44 13.36
CA ALA A 164 -0.60 21.59 12.39
C ALA A 164 -1.98 21.86 13.02
N ASP A 165 -2.84 22.52 12.27
CA ASP A 165 -4.28 22.57 12.52
C ASP A 165 -4.94 21.54 11.61
N GLN A 166 -5.15 20.34 12.14
CA GLN A 166 -5.64 19.20 11.39
C GLN A 166 -7.12 19.31 11.07
N ASP A 167 -7.49 18.80 9.90
CA ASP A 167 -8.88 18.55 9.53
C ASP A 167 -9.22 17.07 9.80
N PRO A 168 -10.45 16.74 10.20
CA PRO A 168 -10.81 15.35 10.42
C PRO A 168 -10.77 14.55 9.12
N LEU A 169 -10.22 13.34 9.17
CA LEU A 169 -10.32 12.39 8.07
C LEU A 169 -11.79 12.10 7.74
N PRO A 170 -12.12 11.89 6.45
CA PRO A 170 -13.46 11.51 6.05
C PRO A 170 -13.86 10.15 6.66
N ASP A 171 -15.17 9.91 6.76
CA ASP A 171 -15.68 8.63 7.26
C ASP A 171 -15.17 7.47 6.41
N ARG A 172 -14.80 6.37 7.06
CA ARG A 172 -14.34 5.14 6.42
C ARG A 172 -15.41 4.58 5.49
N THR A 173 -15.06 4.44 4.23
CA THR A 173 -15.87 3.69 3.27
C THR A 173 -15.22 2.35 2.98
N SER A 174 -16.01 1.31 2.82
CA SER A 174 -15.52 -0.05 2.60
C SER A 174 -15.74 -0.54 1.18
N LYS A 175 -15.96 0.36 0.22
CA LYS A 175 -16.45 -0.08 -1.10
C LYS A 175 -15.63 0.53 -2.22
N PHE A 176 -14.76 -0.28 -2.78
CA PHE A 176 -14.19 -0.06 -4.10
C PHE A 176 -14.87 -0.95 -5.13
N GLY A 177 -15.56 -0.32 -6.12
CA GLY A 177 -16.12 -0.92 -7.32
C GLY A 177 -17.10 -2.12 -7.10
N PRO A 178 -17.59 -2.84 -8.10
CA PRO A 178 -18.48 -3.98 -8.00
C PRO A 178 -17.73 -5.26 -7.57
N GLY A 179 -18.26 -6.01 -6.60
CA GLY A 179 -17.70 -7.29 -6.18
C GLY A 179 -17.77 -8.37 -7.26
N ALA A 180 -16.90 -9.37 -7.17
CA ALA A 180 -17.07 -10.59 -7.91
C ALA A 180 -18.41 -11.23 -7.50
N GLY A 181 -19.33 -11.36 -8.44
CA GLY A 181 -20.52 -12.18 -8.21
C GLY A 181 -20.15 -13.64 -7.91
N PRO A 182 -21.09 -14.49 -7.49
CA PRO A 182 -20.81 -15.90 -7.17
C PRO A 182 -20.07 -16.67 -8.26
N SER A 183 -20.28 -16.35 -9.51
CA SER A 183 -19.58 -16.93 -10.67
C SER A 183 -18.11 -16.52 -10.80
N GLY A 184 -17.66 -15.53 -10.04
CA GLY A 184 -16.27 -15.06 -10.01
C GLY A 184 -15.45 -15.61 -8.85
N LEU A 185 -15.94 -16.58 -8.08
CA LEU A 185 -15.28 -17.18 -6.94
C LEU A 185 -14.95 -18.66 -7.19
N GLN A 186 -13.80 -19.09 -6.68
CA GLN A 186 -13.41 -20.49 -6.63
C GLN A 186 -13.96 -21.14 -5.35
N HIS A 187 -14.40 -22.39 -5.45
CA HIS A 187 -14.94 -23.19 -4.35
C HIS A 187 -14.19 -24.50 -4.25
N PHE A 188 -13.88 -24.92 -3.03
CA PHE A 188 -13.08 -26.12 -2.76
C PHE A 188 -13.80 -27.03 -1.77
N HIS A 189 -13.84 -28.34 -2.06
CA HIS A 189 -14.43 -29.33 -1.15
C HIS A 189 -13.61 -29.47 0.15
N SER A 190 -12.28 -29.45 0.05
CA SER A 190 -11.39 -29.59 1.21
C SER A 190 -11.35 -28.35 2.09
N LEU A 191 -11.66 -27.17 1.54
CA LEU A 191 -11.70 -25.88 2.23
C LEU A 191 -12.96 -25.09 1.84
N PRO A 192 -14.17 -25.52 2.27
CA PRO A 192 -15.43 -24.95 1.80
C PRO A 192 -15.64 -23.47 2.17
N ASN A 193 -14.94 -22.98 3.19
CA ASN A 193 -14.99 -21.57 3.60
C ASN A 193 -13.99 -20.68 2.85
N LEU A 194 -13.09 -21.26 2.04
CA LEU A 194 -12.14 -20.51 1.23
C LEU A 194 -12.79 -20.17 -0.12
N GLN A 195 -13.07 -18.89 -0.32
CA GLN A 195 -13.69 -18.38 -1.55
C GLN A 195 -12.73 -17.37 -2.17
N ALA A 196 -11.74 -17.85 -2.92
CA ALA A 196 -10.78 -17.00 -3.60
C ALA A 196 -11.37 -16.44 -4.91
N PRO A 197 -11.00 -15.20 -5.32
CA PRO A 197 -11.33 -14.69 -6.64
C PRO A 197 -10.83 -15.64 -7.75
N ALA A 198 -11.64 -15.85 -8.78
CA ALA A 198 -11.24 -16.62 -9.95
C ALA A 198 -10.30 -15.79 -10.84
N VAL A 199 -9.35 -16.47 -11.48
CA VAL A 199 -8.44 -15.90 -12.47
C VAL A 199 -8.72 -16.54 -13.82
N HIS A 200 -8.89 -15.74 -14.85
CA HIS A 200 -9.07 -16.18 -16.23
C HIS A 200 -7.83 -15.82 -17.05
N VAL A 201 -7.15 -16.81 -17.59
CA VAL A 201 -6.00 -16.62 -18.47
C VAL A 201 -6.50 -16.45 -19.90
N SER A 202 -6.34 -15.26 -20.47
CA SER A 202 -6.72 -14.92 -21.84
C SER A 202 -5.61 -15.17 -22.85
N THR A 203 -4.35 -14.98 -22.42
CA THR A 203 -3.16 -15.36 -23.20
C THR A 203 -2.31 -16.29 -22.36
N PRO A 204 -2.22 -17.60 -22.71
CA PRO A 204 -1.36 -18.54 -22.00
C PRO A 204 0.10 -18.09 -22.03
N ALA A 205 0.82 -18.41 -20.95
CA ALA A 205 2.23 -18.09 -20.80
C ALA A 205 3.05 -18.69 -21.97
N ALA A 206 3.82 -17.84 -22.63
CA ALA A 206 4.71 -18.26 -23.70
C ALA A 206 5.87 -19.09 -23.16
N SER A 207 6.49 -19.90 -24.03
CA SER A 207 7.76 -20.56 -23.70
C SER A 207 8.84 -19.51 -23.39
N GLY A 208 9.56 -19.69 -22.27
CA GLY A 208 10.61 -18.78 -21.84
C GLY A 208 10.15 -17.58 -21.00
N ILE A 209 8.87 -17.53 -20.62
CA ILE A 209 8.37 -16.56 -19.64
C ILE A 209 9.18 -16.63 -18.34
N ALA A 210 9.28 -15.52 -17.62
CA ALA A 210 10.01 -15.50 -16.36
C ALA A 210 9.44 -16.51 -15.34
N PRO A 211 10.30 -17.18 -14.56
CA PRO A 211 9.85 -18.14 -13.55
C PRO A 211 9.18 -17.43 -12.36
N GLY A 212 8.24 -18.12 -11.72
CA GLY A 212 7.54 -17.65 -10.53
C GLY A 212 6.04 -17.50 -10.75
N ASP A 213 5.35 -17.26 -9.64
CA ASP A 213 3.90 -17.07 -9.58
C ASP A 213 3.53 -15.60 -9.57
N ILE A 214 2.26 -15.31 -9.82
CA ILE A 214 1.72 -13.95 -9.78
C ILE A 214 1.18 -13.64 -8.39
N PHE A 215 1.58 -12.50 -7.85
CA PHE A 215 1.18 -11.95 -6.56
C PHE A 215 0.26 -10.75 -6.80
N ALA A 216 -0.95 -10.80 -6.30
CA ALA A 216 -1.92 -9.73 -6.40
C ALA A 216 -2.73 -9.63 -5.10
N ALA A 217 -3.11 -8.42 -4.72
CA ALA A 217 -4.06 -8.20 -3.64
C ALA A 217 -5.41 -7.89 -4.27
N ALA A 218 -6.16 -8.94 -4.61
CA ALA A 218 -7.48 -8.76 -5.20
C ALA A 218 -8.42 -8.16 -4.16
N TYR A 219 -8.98 -7.01 -4.44
CA TYR A 219 -10.08 -6.47 -3.66
C TYR A 219 -11.34 -6.43 -4.51
N ALA A 220 -12.37 -6.97 -3.88
CA ALA A 220 -13.68 -6.96 -4.47
C ALA A 220 -14.44 -5.79 -3.88
N THR A 221 -15.04 -5.11 -4.76
CA THR A 221 -15.94 -4.05 -4.43
C THR A 221 -17.34 -4.60 -4.47
N GLY A 222 -18.03 -4.52 -3.39
CA GLY A 222 -19.39 -5.03 -3.22
C GLY A 222 -19.47 -6.23 -2.30
N ASN A 223 -19.64 -7.46 -2.78
CA ASN A 223 -20.04 -8.58 -1.93
C ASN A 223 -19.09 -9.81 -1.96
N GLY A 224 -17.94 -9.73 -2.58
CA GLY A 224 -16.98 -10.82 -2.63
C GLY A 224 -15.83 -10.64 -1.62
N PRO A 225 -15.18 -11.71 -1.17
CA PRO A 225 -13.99 -11.63 -0.34
C PRO A 225 -12.82 -11.08 -1.14
N GLY A 226 -12.09 -10.12 -0.56
CA GLY A 226 -10.81 -9.64 -1.05
C GLY A 226 -9.66 -10.18 -0.23
N GLY A 227 -8.43 -9.97 -0.71
CA GLY A 227 -7.23 -10.31 0.03
C GLY A 227 -6.03 -10.61 -0.85
N PRO A 228 -4.84 -10.76 -0.22
CA PRO A 228 -3.65 -11.14 -0.93
C PRO A 228 -3.77 -12.57 -1.46
N MET A 229 -3.38 -12.76 -2.73
CA MET A 229 -3.43 -14.05 -3.42
C MET A 229 -2.19 -14.31 -4.27
N ILE A 230 -1.83 -15.58 -4.38
CA ILE A 230 -0.79 -16.09 -5.27
C ILE A 230 -1.43 -17.06 -6.24
N PHE A 231 -1.16 -16.94 -7.52
CA PHE A 231 -1.66 -17.86 -8.55
C PHE A 231 -0.61 -18.17 -9.62
N GLU A 232 -0.70 -19.37 -10.17
CA GLU A 232 0.18 -19.87 -11.22
C GLU A 232 -0.16 -19.25 -12.60
N ASN A 233 0.73 -19.41 -13.59
CA ASN A 233 0.49 -19.00 -14.98
C ASN A 233 -0.76 -19.64 -15.62
N SER A 234 -1.23 -20.74 -15.07
CA SER A 234 -2.48 -21.40 -15.46
C SER A 234 -3.73 -20.72 -14.92
N GLY A 235 -3.59 -19.74 -14.02
CA GLY A 235 -4.68 -19.15 -13.25
C GLY A 235 -5.08 -19.96 -12.01
N GLN A 236 -4.43 -21.12 -11.76
CA GLN A 236 -4.68 -21.93 -10.58
C GLN A 236 -4.20 -21.23 -9.31
N LEU A 237 -5.01 -21.28 -8.26
CA LEU A 237 -4.66 -20.74 -6.96
C LEU A 237 -3.46 -21.48 -6.35
N VAL A 238 -2.55 -20.73 -5.74
CA VAL A 238 -1.48 -21.26 -4.86
C VAL A 238 -1.81 -20.94 -3.41
N TRP A 239 -2.16 -19.68 -3.14
CA TRP A 239 -2.49 -19.21 -1.81
C TRP A 239 -3.48 -18.06 -1.85
N PHE A 240 -4.36 -18.02 -0.85
CA PHE A 240 -5.27 -16.90 -0.63
C PHE A 240 -5.54 -16.71 0.86
N LYS A 241 -5.53 -15.47 1.30
CA LYS A 241 -5.93 -15.06 2.64
C LYS A 241 -7.17 -14.18 2.55
N THR A 242 -8.29 -14.71 3.02
CA THR A 242 -9.53 -13.92 3.19
C THR A 242 -9.32 -12.87 4.27
N LEU A 243 -9.70 -11.64 3.98
CA LEU A 243 -9.66 -10.52 4.92
C LEU A 243 -10.98 -10.38 5.69
N PRO A 244 -10.95 -9.68 6.84
CA PRO A 244 -12.15 -9.24 7.52
C PRO A 244 -13.07 -8.43 6.59
N THR A 245 -14.38 -8.53 6.81
CA THR A 245 -15.36 -7.75 6.05
C THR A 245 -15.05 -6.25 6.19
N LYS A 246 -14.98 -5.54 5.06
CA LYS A 246 -14.68 -4.11 4.91
C LYS A 246 -13.19 -3.73 4.88
N GLU A 247 -12.28 -4.65 5.10
CA GLU A 247 -10.87 -4.41 4.90
C GLU A 247 -10.43 -4.78 3.48
N SER A 248 -9.42 -4.09 3.00
CA SER A 248 -8.75 -4.33 1.72
C SER A 248 -7.27 -4.59 1.96
N ALA A 249 -6.61 -5.25 1.02
CA ALA A 249 -5.16 -5.34 0.95
C ALA A 249 -4.65 -4.61 -0.27
N ALA A 250 -3.45 -4.06 -0.17
CA ALA A 250 -2.75 -3.42 -1.28
C ALA A 250 -1.25 -3.76 -1.24
N ASP A 251 -0.57 -3.59 -2.37
CA ASP A 251 0.88 -3.73 -2.50
C ASP A 251 1.43 -5.08 -2.01
N PHE A 252 0.74 -6.19 -2.35
CA PHE A 252 1.13 -7.53 -1.95
C PHE A 252 2.33 -8.01 -2.76
N ARG A 253 3.46 -8.25 -2.08
CA ARG A 253 4.72 -8.64 -2.74
C ARG A 253 5.65 -9.43 -1.83
N VAL A 254 6.71 -10.00 -2.43
CA VAL A 254 7.84 -10.56 -1.72
C VAL A 254 8.88 -9.46 -1.48
N GLN A 255 9.36 -9.36 -0.24
CA GLN A 255 10.45 -8.48 0.15
C GLN A 255 11.50 -9.24 0.98
N GLN A 256 12.60 -8.57 1.34
CA GLN A 256 13.62 -9.13 2.23
C GLN A 256 13.50 -8.47 3.61
N TYR A 257 13.46 -9.28 4.66
CA TYR A 257 13.49 -8.82 6.04
C TYR A 257 14.44 -9.70 6.86
N GLU A 258 15.43 -9.08 7.51
CA GLU A 258 16.47 -9.77 8.30
C GLU A 258 17.15 -10.93 7.51
N GLY A 259 17.39 -10.73 6.22
CA GLY A 259 18.04 -11.72 5.34
C GLY A 259 17.14 -12.85 4.84
N HIS A 260 15.85 -12.80 5.14
CA HIS A 260 14.88 -13.81 4.70
C HIS A 260 13.83 -13.22 3.76
N PRO A 261 13.36 -13.96 2.74
CA PRO A 261 12.22 -13.56 1.94
C PRO A 261 10.94 -13.63 2.79
N VAL A 262 10.15 -12.56 2.70
CA VAL A 262 8.88 -12.39 3.44
C VAL A 262 7.78 -11.95 2.49
N LEU A 263 6.53 -12.21 2.85
CA LEU A 263 5.36 -11.62 2.21
C LEU A 263 4.99 -10.34 2.94
N THR A 264 4.70 -9.30 2.20
CA THR A 264 4.27 -8.02 2.75
C THR A 264 3.04 -7.49 2.02
N TRP A 265 2.16 -6.81 2.73
CA TRP A 265 1.04 -6.05 2.19
C TRP A 265 0.52 -5.04 3.19
N TRP A 266 -0.07 -3.98 2.70
CA TRP A 266 -0.90 -3.10 3.50
C TRP A 266 -2.29 -3.72 3.68
N GLN A 267 -2.88 -3.57 4.88
CA GLN A 267 -4.25 -4.03 5.19
C GLN A 267 -4.99 -2.95 5.99
N GLY A 268 -6.21 -2.64 5.57
CA GLY A 268 -7.02 -1.64 6.26
C GLY A 268 -8.27 -1.22 5.51
N TYR A 269 -8.76 -0.05 5.88
CA TYR A 269 -9.95 0.59 5.30
C TYR A 269 -9.54 1.60 4.25
N THR A 270 -10.24 1.63 3.14
CA THR A 270 -10.05 2.63 2.11
C THR A 270 -11.01 3.80 2.28
N LEU A 271 -10.53 5.01 2.04
CA LEU A 271 -11.27 6.26 2.13
C LEU A 271 -11.77 6.73 0.76
N PRO A 272 -12.76 7.64 0.70
CA PRO A 272 -13.39 8.02 -0.57
C PRO A 272 -12.46 8.53 -1.67
N GLN A 273 -11.39 9.23 -1.31
CA GLN A 273 -10.41 9.77 -2.26
C GLN A 273 -9.33 8.77 -2.70
N GLY A 274 -9.44 7.50 -2.30
CA GLY A 274 -8.49 6.46 -2.64
C GLY A 274 -7.35 6.29 -1.62
N PHE A 275 -7.42 6.95 -0.48
CA PHE A 275 -6.47 6.79 0.62
C PHE A 275 -6.78 5.57 1.46
N GLY A 276 -5.83 5.14 2.29
CA GLY A 276 -5.97 4.04 3.24
C GLY A 276 -5.81 4.48 4.70
N GLU A 277 -6.49 3.79 5.59
CA GLU A 277 -6.24 3.79 7.04
C GLU A 277 -6.00 2.35 7.48
N GLY A 278 -4.74 1.96 7.72
CA GLY A 278 -4.41 0.58 8.04
C GLY A 278 -3.05 0.39 8.67
N GLU A 279 -2.51 -0.77 8.42
CA GLU A 279 -1.19 -1.20 8.87
C GLU A 279 -0.49 -2.02 7.78
N ASP A 280 0.83 -2.06 7.82
CA ASP A 280 1.65 -2.85 6.93
C ASP A 280 2.07 -4.15 7.61
N LEU A 281 1.84 -5.28 6.97
CA LEU A 281 2.01 -6.61 7.54
C LEU A 281 3.22 -7.32 6.94
N ILE A 282 3.96 -8.06 7.77
CA ILE A 282 5.10 -8.88 7.38
C ILE A 282 4.86 -10.33 7.80
N TYR A 283 4.88 -11.25 6.82
CA TYR A 283 4.61 -12.68 7.00
C TYR A 283 5.79 -13.53 6.54
N ASN A 284 6.11 -14.59 7.28
CA ASN A 284 7.14 -15.55 6.89
C ASN A 284 6.63 -16.60 5.87
N SER A 285 7.51 -17.50 5.42
CA SER A 285 7.18 -18.58 4.48
C SER A 285 6.28 -19.69 5.07
N ALA A 286 5.98 -19.63 6.35
CA ALA A 286 4.96 -20.46 6.99
C ALA A 286 3.58 -19.78 7.05
N TYR A 287 3.44 -18.60 6.43
CA TYR A 287 2.27 -17.72 6.46
C TYR A 287 1.87 -17.27 7.86
N GLN A 288 2.85 -17.08 8.73
CA GLN A 288 2.67 -16.51 10.06
C GLN A 288 3.10 -15.04 10.05
N GLN A 289 2.30 -14.17 10.63
CA GLN A 289 2.68 -12.78 10.84
C GLN A 289 3.85 -12.74 11.82
N ILE A 290 4.93 -12.06 11.42
CA ILE A 290 6.14 -11.90 12.23
C ILE A 290 6.36 -10.48 12.71
N ALA A 291 5.78 -9.50 11.99
CA ALA A 291 5.77 -8.10 12.39
C ALA A 291 4.60 -7.35 11.73
N SER A 292 4.32 -6.16 12.24
CA SER A 292 3.52 -5.13 11.57
C SER A 292 4.17 -3.77 11.74
N VAL A 293 3.95 -2.88 10.77
CA VAL A 293 4.43 -1.51 10.78
C VAL A 293 3.23 -0.58 10.75
N HIS A 294 3.25 0.41 11.62
CA HIS A 294 2.23 1.46 11.69
C HIS A 294 2.91 2.80 11.42
N ALA A 295 2.20 3.72 10.78
CA ALA A 295 2.65 5.10 10.75
C ALA A 295 2.68 5.68 12.17
N GLY A 296 3.68 6.49 12.44
CA GLY A 296 3.86 7.12 13.75
C GLY A 296 3.30 8.53 13.80
N ASN A 297 3.61 9.24 14.89
CA ASN A 297 3.28 10.65 15.11
C ASN A 297 1.78 11.00 15.17
N GLY A 298 0.90 10.03 15.07
CA GLY A 298 -0.57 10.22 15.01
C GLY A 298 -1.16 9.99 13.64
N LEU A 299 -0.33 9.75 12.63
CA LEU A 299 -0.74 9.37 11.28
C LEU A 299 -1.14 7.90 11.21
N LEU A 300 -1.81 7.53 10.13
CA LEU A 300 -2.21 6.15 9.84
C LEU A 300 -1.56 5.70 8.53
N ALA A 301 -1.06 4.46 8.50
CA ALA A 301 -0.43 3.89 7.31
C ALA A 301 -1.44 3.81 6.17
N ASP A 302 -1.00 4.27 5.00
CA ASP A 302 -1.78 4.32 3.78
C ASP A 302 -1.37 3.22 2.80
N LEU A 303 -2.27 2.89 1.88
CA LEU A 303 -2.20 1.75 0.96
C LEU A 303 -1.15 1.86 -0.16
N HIS A 304 -0.56 3.05 -0.37
CA HIS A 304 0.17 3.34 -1.60
C HIS A 304 1.61 2.82 -1.62
N GLU A 305 2.30 2.76 -0.49
CA GLU A 305 3.66 2.21 -0.44
C GLU A 305 3.98 1.57 0.90
N PHE A 306 4.54 0.36 0.84
CA PHE A 306 5.23 -0.28 1.94
C PHE A 306 6.53 -0.94 1.45
N ALA A 307 7.68 -0.36 1.78
CA ALA A 307 8.97 -0.85 1.36
C ALA A 307 9.89 -1.13 2.56
N LEU A 308 10.43 -2.35 2.63
CA LEU A 308 11.43 -2.74 3.63
C LEU A 308 12.83 -2.33 3.14
N ASN A 309 13.57 -1.66 3.99
CA ASN A 309 14.96 -1.29 3.74
C ASN A 309 15.94 -2.33 4.31
N PRO A 310 17.10 -2.52 3.69
CA PRO A 310 18.11 -3.49 4.17
C PRO A 310 18.61 -3.24 5.60
N ASN A 311 18.50 -2.01 6.10
CA ASN A 311 18.91 -1.62 7.44
C ASN A 311 17.90 -1.98 8.56
N GLY A 312 16.76 -2.62 8.22
CA GLY A 312 15.70 -2.96 9.18
C GLY A 312 14.71 -1.83 9.46
N SER A 313 14.73 -0.76 8.65
CA SER A 313 13.65 0.22 8.60
C SER A 313 12.65 -0.11 7.49
N ALA A 314 11.51 0.56 7.50
CA ALA A 314 10.49 0.46 6.46
C ALA A 314 10.02 1.86 6.06
N ILE A 315 9.70 2.03 4.78
CA ILE A 315 8.95 3.18 4.29
C ILE A 315 7.47 2.84 4.29
N THR A 316 6.65 3.74 4.80
CA THR A 316 5.19 3.72 4.67
C THR A 316 4.70 5.11 4.27
N THR A 317 3.58 5.17 3.54
CA THR A 317 2.91 6.42 3.19
C THR A 317 1.79 6.75 4.18
N ALA A 318 1.42 8.03 4.22
CA ALA A 318 0.27 8.52 4.97
C ALA A 318 -0.33 9.74 4.26
N PHE A 319 -1.59 10.03 4.55
CA PHE A 319 -2.27 11.24 4.11
C PHE A 319 -2.73 12.03 5.32
N ASP A 320 -2.41 13.32 5.32
CA ASP A 320 -2.71 14.23 6.44
C ASP A 320 -3.56 15.42 5.97
N PRO A 321 -4.86 15.45 6.27
CA PRO A 321 -5.70 16.61 6.02
C PRO A 321 -5.41 17.73 7.02
N VAL A 322 -5.02 18.90 6.51
CA VAL A 322 -4.72 20.09 7.34
C VAL A 322 -5.49 21.30 6.88
N HIS A 323 -5.85 22.17 7.81
CA HIS A 323 -6.44 23.48 7.50
C HIS A 323 -5.46 24.38 6.77
N CYS A 324 -5.91 24.98 5.66
CA CYS A 324 -5.06 25.76 4.79
C CYS A 324 -5.81 26.89 4.09
N ASN A 325 -5.17 28.05 3.96
CA ASN A 325 -5.65 29.12 3.11
C ASN A 325 -5.27 28.85 1.64
N LEU A 326 -6.26 28.52 0.82
CA LEU A 326 -6.08 28.22 -0.61
C LEU A 326 -6.35 29.43 -1.53
N SER A 327 -6.54 30.66 -0.99
CA SER A 327 -6.87 31.85 -1.79
C SER A 327 -5.83 32.19 -2.86
N ALA A 328 -4.55 31.89 -2.60
CA ALA A 328 -3.47 32.11 -3.56
C ALA A 328 -3.57 31.24 -4.83
N ILE A 329 -4.36 30.17 -4.79
CA ILE A 329 -4.61 29.27 -5.92
C ILE A 329 -6.09 29.24 -6.33
N GLY A 330 -6.86 30.27 -5.91
CA GLY A 330 -8.26 30.44 -6.29
C GLY A 330 -9.27 29.68 -5.43
N GLY A 331 -8.84 29.08 -4.32
CA GLY A 331 -9.69 28.37 -3.37
C GLY A 331 -10.15 29.24 -2.20
N PRO A 332 -10.90 28.66 -1.24
CA PRO A 332 -11.32 29.36 -0.04
C PRO A 332 -10.14 29.72 0.89
N ALA A 333 -10.29 30.79 1.65
CA ALA A 333 -9.32 31.20 2.68
C ALA A 333 -9.37 30.28 3.93
N ASP A 334 -10.47 29.58 4.15
CA ASP A 334 -10.66 28.56 5.19
C ASP A 334 -11.04 27.25 4.49
N ALA A 335 -10.04 26.43 4.18
CA ALA A 335 -10.17 25.18 3.44
C ALA A 335 -9.35 24.09 4.12
N ALA A 336 -9.45 22.86 3.60
CA ALA A 336 -8.56 21.76 3.94
C ALA A 336 -7.78 21.31 2.71
N VAL A 337 -6.53 20.93 2.92
CA VAL A 337 -5.66 20.30 1.92
C VAL A 337 -5.18 18.98 2.46
N THR A 338 -5.16 17.96 1.63
CA THR A 338 -4.56 16.68 1.97
C THR A 338 -3.07 16.72 1.63
N ASP A 339 -2.22 16.61 2.64
CA ASP A 339 -0.78 16.46 2.45
C ASP A 339 -0.42 15.01 2.16
N GLY A 340 0.52 14.80 1.25
CA GLY A 340 1.12 13.51 0.97
C GLY A 340 2.38 13.33 1.81
N VAL A 341 2.38 12.32 2.68
CA VAL A 341 3.45 12.09 3.64
C VAL A 341 4.09 10.72 3.40
N PHE A 342 5.39 10.62 3.60
CA PHE A 342 6.01 9.32 3.84
C PHE A 342 6.82 9.34 5.15
N GLN A 343 6.88 8.19 5.81
CA GLN A 343 7.69 7.97 6.99
C GLN A 343 8.67 6.82 6.78
N GLU A 344 9.86 6.96 7.31
CA GLU A 344 10.79 5.86 7.55
C GLU A 344 10.62 5.41 9.01
N ILE A 345 10.21 4.17 9.22
CA ILE A 345 9.92 3.58 10.52
C ILE A 345 10.99 2.53 10.86
N ASP A 346 11.54 2.56 12.06
CA ASP A 346 12.31 1.44 12.62
C ASP A 346 11.35 0.29 12.93
N VAL A 347 11.40 -0.79 12.16
CA VAL A 347 10.45 -1.92 12.28
C VAL A 347 10.48 -2.55 13.67
N ARG A 348 11.66 -2.60 14.32
CA ARG A 348 11.82 -3.24 15.63
C ARG A 348 11.24 -2.41 16.77
N THR A 349 11.38 -1.09 16.72
CA THR A 349 10.96 -0.19 17.81
C THR A 349 9.65 0.51 17.55
N GLY A 350 9.19 0.58 16.29
CA GLY A 350 8.03 1.37 15.85
C GLY A 350 8.29 2.88 15.86
N LEU A 351 9.55 3.33 16.00
CA LEU A 351 9.89 4.74 16.04
C LEU A 351 10.00 5.32 14.63
N VAL A 352 9.48 6.54 14.46
CA VAL A 352 9.68 7.32 13.23
C VAL A 352 11.12 7.82 13.17
N ARG A 353 11.84 7.44 12.14
CA ARG A 353 13.21 7.88 11.86
C ARG A 353 13.21 9.18 11.06
N ARG A 354 12.34 9.25 10.06
CA ARG A 354 12.12 10.43 9.20
C ARG A 354 10.65 10.56 8.86
N GLU A 355 10.24 11.80 8.67
CA GLU A 355 8.93 12.16 8.17
C GLU A 355 9.08 13.29 7.16
N TRP A 356 8.49 13.12 5.99
CA TRP A 356 8.55 14.08 4.90
C TRP A 356 7.15 14.47 4.48
N HIS A 357 6.90 15.78 4.39
CA HIS A 357 5.63 16.37 4.04
C HIS A 357 5.71 17.07 2.69
N ALA A 358 4.83 16.75 1.75
CA ALA A 358 4.86 17.32 0.41
C ALA A 358 4.67 18.86 0.43
N ILE A 359 3.83 19.40 1.32
CA ILE A 359 3.57 20.83 1.43
C ILE A 359 4.83 21.62 1.84
N ASP A 360 5.75 21.01 2.57
CA ASP A 360 7.02 21.65 2.95
C ASP A 360 7.98 21.86 1.75
N HIS A 361 7.77 21.13 0.65
CA HIS A 361 8.73 21.06 -0.45
C HIS A 361 8.15 21.43 -1.82
N VAL A 362 6.82 21.30 -2.00
CA VAL A 362 6.13 21.44 -3.28
C VAL A 362 5.02 22.46 -3.17
N ARG A 363 4.92 23.36 -4.15
CA ARG A 363 3.88 24.39 -4.15
C ARG A 363 2.51 23.77 -4.47
N LEU A 364 1.47 24.20 -3.76
CA LEU A 364 0.10 23.77 -4.04
C LEU A 364 -0.34 24.05 -5.48
N ALA A 365 0.20 25.11 -6.10
CA ALA A 365 -0.07 25.50 -7.49
C ALA A 365 0.54 24.54 -8.54
N ASP A 366 1.45 23.64 -8.14
CA ASP A 366 2.07 22.68 -9.05
C ASP A 366 1.14 21.50 -9.38
N SER A 367 0.06 21.33 -8.61
CA SER A 367 -0.99 20.34 -8.87
C SER A 367 -1.78 20.64 -10.16
N TYR A 368 -2.19 19.58 -10.88
CA TYR A 368 -3.08 19.67 -12.06
C TYR A 368 -4.56 19.70 -11.70
N PRO A 369 -5.08 18.95 -10.71
CA PRO A 369 -6.42 19.16 -10.19
C PRO A 369 -6.64 20.61 -9.76
N LYS A 370 -7.83 21.13 -10.06
CA LYS A 370 -8.24 22.48 -9.65
C LYS A 370 -8.90 22.42 -8.27
N VAL A 371 -8.68 23.47 -7.48
CA VAL A 371 -9.44 23.64 -6.24
C VAL A 371 -10.90 23.97 -6.59
N GLU A 372 -11.83 23.20 -6.06
CA GLU A 372 -13.26 23.45 -6.23
C GLU A 372 -13.75 24.42 -5.17
N VAL A 373 -14.25 25.58 -5.59
CA VAL A 373 -14.64 26.70 -4.71
C VAL A 373 -15.79 26.34 -3.75
N GLY A 374 -16.60 25.33 -4.07
CA GLY A 374 -17.73 24.85 -3.24
C GLY A 374 -17.34 23.91 -2.10
N HIS A 375 -16.09 23.47 -2.02
CA HIS A 375 -15.63 22.42 -1.12
C HIS A 375 -14.84 22.93 0.10
N ALA A 376 -15.13 24.16 0.56
CA ALA A 376 -14.63 24.62 1.85
C ALA A 376 -15.10 23.67 2.96
N ARG A 377 -14.20 23.01 3.66
CA ARG A 377 -14.46 22.08 4.78
C ARG A 377 -15.43 20.94 4.46
N THR A 378 -15.29 20.33 3.33
CA THR A 378 -16.12 19.17 2.96
C THR A 378 -15.39 17.85 3.22
N LEU A 379 -16.14 16.75 3.08
CA LEU A 379 -15.66 15.37 3.12
C LEU A 379 -14.47 15.07 2.19
N PHE A 380 -14.03 16.04 1.37
CA PHE A 380 -12.97 15.89 0.38
C PHE A 380 -12.05 17.12 0.41
N PRO A 381 -11.02 17.14 1.30
CA PRO A 381 -9.94 18.14 1.25
C PRO A 381 -9.28 18.20 -0.12
N TYR A 382 -8.67 19.33 -0.46
CA TYR A 382 -7.93 19.47 -1.72
C TYR A 382 -6.70 18.55 -1.74
N ASP A 383 -6.77 17.47 -2.50
CA ASP A 383 -5.67 16.55 -2.69
C ASP A 383 -4.72 17.06 -3.78
N PHE A 384 -3.69 17.82 -3.36
CA PHE A 384 -2.81 18.48 -4.30
C PHE A 384 -1.67 17.59 -4.81
N PHE A 385 -1.23 16.62 -4.03
CA PHE A 385 -0.02 15.85 -4.30
C PHE A 385 -0.32 14.40 -4.71
N HIS A 386 -1.04 13.69 -3.89
CA HIS A 386 -1.38 12.28 -4.03
C HIS A 386 -0.13 11.41 -4.25
N ILE A 387 0.64 11.23 -3.18
CA ILE A 387 1.82 10.35 -3.16
C ILE A 387 1.41 8.92 -3.47
N ASN A 388 2.17 8.21 -4.34
CA ASN A 388 1.78 6.84 -4.70
C ASN A 388 2.93 5.84 -4.87
N SER A 389 4.17 6.29 -4.83
CA SER A 389 5.33 5.40 -4.66
C SER A 389 6.48 6.15 -4.01
N VAL A 390 7.23 5.44 -3.17
CA VAL A 390 8.44 5.93 -2.50
C VAL A 390 9.49 4.83 -2.57
N GLU A 391 10.68 5.16 -3.06
CA GLU A 391 11.80 4.24 -3.15
C GLU A 391 13.06 4.90 -2.59
N SER A 392 13.69 4.28 -1.59
CA SER A 392 14.99 4.71 -1.09
C SER A 392 16.10 3.96 -1.80
N ALA A 393 17.00 4.68 -2.46
CA ALA A 393 18.14 4.11 -3.12
C ALA A 393 19.43 4.15 -2.24
N PRO A 394 20.38 3.23 -2.46
CA PRO A 394 21.62 3.19 -1.68
C PRO A 394 22.53 4.42 -1.83
N ASP A 395 22.35 5.20 -2.88
CA ASP A 395 23.09 6.43 -3.15
C ASP A 395 22.62 7.64 -2.32
N GLY A 396 21.66 7.46 -1.42
CA GLY A 396 21.10 8.51 -0.58
C GLY A 396 20.01 9.34 -1.25
N ILE A 397 19.47 8.88 -2.37
CA ILE A 397 18.29 9.47 -3.02
C ILE A 397 17.02 8.71 -2.62
N THR A 398 15.99 9.44 -2.29
CA THR A 398 14.62 8.91 -2.19
C THR A 398 13.80 9.41 -3.37
N MET A 399 13.30 8.49 -4.19
CA MET A 399 12.44 8.82 -5.32
C MET A 399 10.98 8.75 -4.89
N VAL A 400 10.21 9.80 -5.19
CA VAL A 400 8.78 9.91 -4.85
C VAL A 400 7.97 10.23 -6.10
N SER A 401 6.93 9.46 -6.37
CA SER A 401 5.96 9.76 -7.43
C SER A 401 4.71 10.42 -6.86
N SER A 402 4.32 11.54 -7.47
CA SER A 402 3.10 12.26 -7.17
C SER A 402 2.13 12.23 -8.35
N ARG A 403 0.97 11.63 -8.12
CA ARG A 403 -0.09 11.50 -9.13
C ARG A 403 -0.57 12.88 -9.62
N ASN A 404 -0.88 13.77 -8.68
CA ASN A 404 -1.60 15.02 -8.99
C ASN A 404 -0.70 16.13 -9.50
N THR A 405 0.63 16.07 -9.28
CA THR A 405 1.59 16.99 -9.89
C THR A 405 2.21 16.46 -11.19
N TRP A 406 1.94 15.20 -11.55
CA TRP A 406 2.52 14.48 -12.71
C TRP A 406 4.06 14.48 -12.67
N THR A 407 4.62 14.42 -11.48
CA THR A 407 6.06 14.59 -11.26
C THR A 407 6.62 13.44 -10.46
N ILE A 408 7.83 13.02 -10.82
CA ILE A 408 8.69 12.19 -10.00
C ILE A 408 9.73 13.10 -9.37
N TYR A 409 9.89 13.02 -8.05
CA TYR A 409 10.80 13.83 -7.25
C TYR A 409 11.99 12.99 -6.80
N ASN A 410 13.21 13.47 -7.04
CA ASN A 410 14.40 12.94 -6.40
C ASN A 410 14.70 13.80 -5.18
N ILE A 411 14.75 13.18 -4.02
CA ILE A 411 14.88 13.83 -2.70
C ILE A 411 16.19 13.35 -2.09
N ASP A 412 16.99 14.27 -1.58
CA ASP A 412 18.15 13.94 -0.76
C ASP A 412 17.67 13.32 0.58
N SER A 413 18.04 12.08 0.83
CA SER A 413 17.55 11.34 2.01
C SER A 413 18.05 11.90 3.34
N HIS A 414 19.14 12.67 3.38
CA HIS A 414 19.67 13.27 4.60
C HIS A 414 19.00 14.62 4.90
N THR A 415 18.82 15.46 3.87
CA THR A 415 18.30 16.82 4.03
C THR A 415 16.77 16.92 3.83
N GLY A 416 16.14 15.95 3.21
CA GLY A 416 14.74 15.99 2.80
C GLY A 416 14.47 16.92 1.61
N GLN A 417 15.50 17.58 1.06
CA GLN A 417 15.33 18.54 -0.02
C GLN A 417 15.07 17.87 -1.36
N VAL A 418 14.13 18.41 -2.12
CA VAL A 418 13.92 18.02 -3.52
C VAL A 418 15.08 18.53 -4.36
N LEU A 419 15.84 17.62 -4.94
CA LEU A 419 17.00 17.89 -5.80
C LEU A 419 16.61 18.00 -7.27
N ALA A 420 15.70 17.13 -7.73
CA ALA A 420 15.24 17.13 -9.12
C ALA A 420 13.73 16.85 -9.21
N ARG A 421 13.13 17.37 -10.27
CA ARG A 421 11.75 17.16 -10.66
C ARG A 421 11.70 16.64 -12.08
N ILE A 422 11.17 15.43 -12.27
CA ILE A 422 11.05 14.78 -13.56
C ILE A 422 9.58 14.85 -13.97
N GLY A 423 9.26 15.61 -15.01
CA GLY A 423 7.89 15.85 -15.45
C GLY A 423 7.16 16.95 -14.68
N GLY A 424 5.86 17.06 -14.92
CA GLY A 424 4.99 18.06 -14.29
C GLY A 424 5.24 19.50 -14.75
N LYS A 425 4.66 20.46 -14.00
CA LYS A 425 4.76 21.91 -14.31
C LYS A 425 6.12 22.51 -14.04
N GLN A 426 6.92 21.88 -13.20
CA GLN A 426 8.20 22.42 -12.71
C GLN A 426 9.36 21.44 -12.96
N SER A 427 9.30 20.71 -14.06
CA SER A 427 10.38 19.79 -14.43
C SER A 427 11.73 20.51 -14.46
N THR A 428 12.72 19.94 -13.78
CA THR A 428 14.13 20.40 -13.82
C THR A 428 14.92 19.69 -14.91
N VAL A 429 14.32 18.66 -15.51
CA VAL A 429 14.90 17.91 -16.64
C VAL A 429 14.07 18.13 -17.91
N LYS A 430 14.71 18.03 -19.06
CA LYS A 430 14.04 18.12 -20.36
C LYS A 430 13.32 16.80 -20.66
N MET A 431 12.02 16.85 -20.82
CA MET A 431 11.23 15.69 -21.20
C MET A 431 11.31 15.48 -22.72
N GLY A 432 11.93 14.38 -23.14
CA GLY A 432 12.01 13.98 -24.54
C GLY A 432 10.68 13.44 -25.09
N PRO A 433 10.59 13.16 -26.40
CA PRO A 433 9.36 12.60 -26.98
C PRO A 433 8.91 11.32 -26.28
N GLY A 434 7.67 11.29 -25.83
CA GLY A 434 7.07 10.11 -25.19
C GLY A 434 7.37 9.90 -23.71
N THR A 435 8.24 10.70 -23.07
CA THR A 435 8.62 10.54 -21.66
C THR A 435 7.67 11.25 -20.68
N SER A 436 6.90 12.25 -21.12
CA SER A 436 5.93 12.90 -20.22
C SER A 436 4.87 11.91 -19.77
N THR A 437 4.55 11.90 -18.51
CA THR A 437 3.51 11.07 -17.89
C THR A 437 2.36 11.93 -17.34
N ALA A 438 1.22 11.33 -17.10
CA ALA A 438 0.08 11.97 -16.46
C ALA A 438 -0.63 10.98 -15.52
N TRP A 439 -0.90 11.42 -14.28
CA TRP A 439 -1.56 10.59 -13.25
C TRP A 439 -0.81 9.30 -12.93
N GLN A 440 0.50 9.27 -13.19
CA GLN A 440 1.36 8.08 -13.15
C GLN A 440 1.45 7.47 -11.74
N HIS A 441 1.78 6.17 -11.73
CA HIS A 441 2.01 5.39 -10.52
C HIS A 441 3.32 4.61 -10.62
N ASP A 442 3.83 4.19 -9.47
CA ASP A 442 4.89 3.19 -9.31
C ASP A 442 6.16 3.53 -10.10
N ALA A 443 6.73 4.71 -9.85
CA ALA A 443 8.06 5.04 -10.36
C ALA A 443 9.14 4.26 -9.61
N ARG A 444 10.04 3.56 -10.34
CA ARG A 444 11.13 2.75 -9.77
C ARG A 444 12.42 2.92 -10.54
N THR A 445 13.54 2.92 -9.81
CA THR A 445 14.88 2.93 -10.39
C THR A 445 15.38 1.50 -10.58
N LEU A 446 15.81 1.17 -11.80
CA LEU A 446 16.48 -0.10 -12.08
C LEU A 446 17.97 -0.02 -11.73
N SER A 447 18.61 -1.17 -11.52
CA SER A 447 20.04 -1.25 -11.16
C SER A 447 20.99 -0.62 -12.18
N ASN A 448 20.54 -0.42 -13.43
CA ASN A 448 21.28 0.24 -14.50
C ASN A 448 20.98 1.76 -14.63
N GLY A 449 20.23 2.32 -13.67
CA GLY A 449 19.84 3.73 -13.63
C GLY A 449 18.66 4.11 -14.53
N GLU A 450 18.00 3.16 -15.16
CA GLU A 450 16.75 3.38 -15.87
C GLU A 450 15.59 3.53 -14.87
N ILE A 451 14.53 4.21 -15.30
CA ILE A 451 13.33 4.43 -14.50
C ILE A 451 12.14 3.76 -15.18
N THR A 452 11.40 2.96 -14.42
CA THR A 452 10.09 2.43 -14.85
C THR A 452 8.98 3.28 -14.27
N VAL A 453 7.90 3.48 -15.05
CA VAL A 453 6.71 4.23 -14.62
C VAL A 453 5.47 3.63 -15.26
N PHE A 454 4.40 3.51 -14.49
CA PHE A 454 3.08 3.23 -15.03
C PHE A 454 2.37 4.54 -15.35
N ASP A 455 2.34 4.93 -16.63
CA ASP A 455 1.68 6.14 -17.13
C ASP A 455 0.18 5.87 -17.32
N ASN A 456 -0.64 6.23 -16.33
CA ASN A 456 -2.08 6.03 -16.38
C ASN A 456 -2.73 6.82 -17.53
N GLY A 457 -2.32 8.06 -17.76
CA GLY A 457 -2.88 8.93 -18.80
C GLY A 457 -4.39 9.22 -18.63
N ALA A 458 -4.97 8.89 -17.52
CA ALA A 458 -6.38 8.99 -17.09
C ALA A 458 -6.43 9.05 -15.56
N GLU A 459 -7.47 9.52 -14.92
CA GLU A 459 -8.62 10.36 -15.20
C GLU A 459 -8.41 11.76 -14.61
N PRO A 460 -8.74 12.82 -15.30
CA PRO A 460 -9.32 12.85 -16.63
C PRO A 460 -8.38 12.37 -17.72
N LYS A 461 -8.95 11.88 -18.83
CA LYS A 461 -8.20 11.24 -19.90
C LYS A 461 -7.29 12.23 -20.63
N ILE A 462 -5.98 12.00 -20.58
CA ILE A 462 -4.93 12.76 -21.25
C ILE A 462 -4.35 11.97 -22.44
N ARG A 463 -4.35 10.63 -22.34
CA ARG A 463 -3.84 9.71 -23.37
C ARG A 463 -4.94 8.74 -23.84
N PRO A 464 -4.81 8.17 -25.02
CA PRO A 464 -5.79 7.20 -25.53
C PRO A 464 -5.85 5.91 -24.72
N PHE A 465 -4.74 5.51 -24.08
CA PHE A 465 -4.61 4.30 -23.24
C PHE A 465 -3.49 4.47 -22.20
N SER A 466 -3.55 3.68 -21.14
CA SER A 466 -2.50 3.57 -20.12
C SER A 466 -1.35 2.67 -20.63
N ARG A 467 -0.15 2.87 -20.12
CA ARG A 467 1.05 2.15 -20.55
C ARG A 467 2.08 2.05 -19.43
N GLY A 468 2.89 1.00 -19.45
CA GLY A 468 4.16 0.98 -18.75
C GLY A 468 5.25 1.59 -19.63
N ILE A 469 6.17 2.36 -19.07
CA ILE A 469 7.33 2.90 -19.79
C ILE A 469 8.62 2.60 -19.04
N VAL A 470 9.70 2.49 -19.82
CA VAL A 470 11.07 2.48 -19.33
C VAL A 470 11.78 3.67 -19.96
N GLU A 471 12.38 4.49 -19.14
CA GLU A 471 13.06 5.70 -19.58
C GLU A 471 14.41 5.87 -18.88
N ARG A 472 15.28 6.69 -19.48
CA ARG A 472 16.62 6.98 -18.97
C ARG A 472 16.89 8.46 -19.01
N LEU A 473 17.45 8.99 -17.92
CA LEU A 473 18.00 10.33 -17.86
C LEU A 473 19.44 10.32 -18.45
N ASP A 474 19.69 11.15 -19.44
CA ASP A 474 21.05 11.48 -19.86
C ASP A 474 21.60 12.60 -18.94
N PRO A 475 22.57 12.28 -18.08
CA PRO A 475 23.09 13.25 -17.11
C PRO A 475 23.93 14.38 -17.76
N ASN A 476 24.35 14.24 -19.03
CA ASN A 476 25.11 15.26 -19.72
C ASN A 476 24.24 16.34 -20.35
N THR A 477 22.98 16.00 -20.68
CA THR A 477 22.06 16.90 -21.37
C THR A 477 20.80 17.18 -20.53
N ASP A 478 20.69 16.60 -19.33
CA ASP A 478 19.51 16.62 -18.49
C ASP A 478 18.22 16.27 -19.26
N THR A 479 18.31 15.31 -20.18
CA THR A 479 17.19 14.94 -21.06
C THR A 479 16.72 13.53 -20.78
N MET A 480 15.42 13.36 -20.54
CA MET A 480 14.76 12.04 -20.46
C MET A 480 14.58 11.46 -21.85
N THR A 481 14.89 10.19 -22.02
CA THR A 481 14.72 9.43 -23.27
C THR A 481 13.84 8.21 -22.99
N LEU A 482 12.78 8.04 -23.79
CA LEU A 482 11.95 6.83 -23.76
C LEU A 482 12.72 5.68 -24.42
N LEU A 483 12.94 4.60 -23.68
CA LEU A 483 13.59 3.39 -24.18
C LEU A 483 12.60 2.37 -24.70
N THR A 484 11.54 2.10 -23.91
CA THR A 484 10.53 1.10 -24.24
C THR A 484 9.18 1.51 -23.66
N GLN A 485 8.10 1.09 -24.31
CA GLN A 485 6.76 1.18 -23.78
C GLN A 485 6.02 -0.14 -23.94
N TYR A 486 5.17 -0.43 -22.97
CA TYR A 486 4.31 -1.61 -22.93
C TYR A 486 2.85 -1.17 -22.89
N ALA A 487 2.05 -1.63 -23.86
CA ALA A 487 0.63 -1.35 -23.92
C ALA A 487 -0.15 -2.67 -24.12
N HIS A 488 -1.27 -2.79 -23.43
CA HIS A 488 -2.12 -3.96 -23.55
C HIS A 488 -2.64 -4.11 -24.99
N SER A 489 -2.71 -5.35 -25.49
CA SER A 489 -3.15 -5.68 -26.85
C SER A 489 -4.54 -5.13 -27.19
N THR A 490 -5.44 -5.09 -26.20
CA THR A 490 -6.67 -4.31 -26.24
C THR A 490 -6.45 -3.03 -25.45
N PRO A 491 -6.55 -1.83 -26.04
CA PRO A 491 -6.25 -0.59 -25.32
C PRO A 491 -7.02 -0.44 -24.00
N LEU A 492 -6.31 -0.39 -22.87
CA LEU A 492 -6.88 -0.19 -21.55
C LEU A 492 -6.70 1.26 -21.09
N SER A 493 -7.64 1.76 -20.30
CA SER A 493 -7.55 3.05 -19.63
C SER A 493 -7.70 2.81 -18.12
N ALA A 494 -6.60 2.79 -17.40
CA ALA A 494 -6.54 2.60 -15.95
C ALA A 494 -6.46 3.98 -15.28
N GLY A 495 -7.54 4.45 -14.69
CA GLY A 495 -7.62 5.79 -14.09
C GLY A 495 -6.75 5.96 -12.84
N THR A 496 -6.42 4.87 -12.17
CA THR A 496 -5.63 4.85 -10.92
C THR A 496 -4.82 3.57 -10.81
N GLN A 497 -3.81 3.56 -9.90
CA GLN A 497 -3.05 2.36 -9.55
C GLN A 497 -2.19 1.84 -10.72
N GLY A 498 -1.62 0.65 -10.54
CA GLY A 498 -0.81 -0.02 -11.57
C GLY A 498 0.69 0.10 -11.31
N ASN A 499 1.44 -0.83 -11.91
CA ASN A 499 2.89 -0.92 -11.75
C ASN A 499 3.57 -1.54 -12.97
N VAL A 500 4.89 -1.38 -13.02
CA VAL A 500 5.79 -2.03 -13.98
C VAL A 500 6.91 -2.71 -13.23
N GLN A 501 7.04 -4.03 -13.38
CA GLN A 501 8.16 -4.81 -12.84
C GLN A 501 9.00 -5.36 -14.00
N ILE A 502 10.27 -4.96 -14.10
CA ILE A 502 11.22 -5.61 -15.02
C ILE A 502 11.77 -6.86 -14.36
N LEU A 503 11.67 -7.98 -15.04
CA LEU A 503 12.05 -9.31 -14.56
C LEU A 503 13.49 -9.66 -14.96
N ALA A 504 14.09 -10.65 -14.29
CA ALA A 504 15.50 -11.01 -14.50
C ALA A 504 15.85 -11.45 -15.93
N ASN A 505 14.88 -11.97 -16.70
CA ASN A 505 15.03 -12.33 -18.11
C ASN A 505 14.80 -11.14 -19.07
N GLY A 506 14.53 -9.94 -18.55
CA GLY A 506 14.24 -8.73 -19.30
C GLY A 506 12.76 -8.54 -19.67
N ASP A 507 11.88 -9.48 -19.37
CA ASP A 507 10.45 -9.30 -19.54
C ASP A 507 9.90 -8.23 -18.59
N ALA A 508 8.75 -7.65 -18.93
CA ALA A 508 8.07 -6.68 -18.08
C ALA A 508 6.70 -7.22 -17.66
N LEU A 509 6.47 -7.34 -16.35
CA LEU A 509 5.14 -7.60 -15.81
C LEU A 509 4.46 -6.29 -15.46
N LEU A 510 3.23 -6.10 -15.91
CA LEU A 510 2.36 -4.96 -15.60
C LEU A 510 1.12 -5.41 -14.83
N GLY A 511 0.90 -4.80 -13.67
CA GLY A 511 -0.39 -4.74 -13.01
C GLY A 511 -1.16 -3.52 -13.53
N TRP A 512 -2.40 -3.70 -13.98
CA TRP A 512 -3.18 -2.63 -14.62
C TRP A 512 -4.08 -1.87 -13.61
N GLY A 513 -3.83 -2.03 -12.32
CA GLY A 513 -4.47 -1.26 -11.26
C GLY A 513 -6.00 -1.32 -11.28
N ALA A 514 -6.64 -0.21 -11.61
CA ALA A 514 -8.11 -0.12 -11.71
C ALA A 514 -8.73 -1.00 -12.80
N GLN A 515 -7.91 -1.58 -13.68
CA GLN A 515 -8.34 -2.60 -14.65
C GLN A 515 -7.97 -3.99 -14.13
N PRO A 516 -8.82 -5.02 -14.33
CA PRO A 516 -8.65 -6.33 -13.71
C PRO A 516 -7.56 -7.20 -14.36
N TYR A 517 -6.55 -6.63 -14.98
CA TYR A 517 -5.57 -7.36 -15.77
C TYR A 517 -4.18 -7.40 -15.13
N VAL A 518 -3.47 -8.50 -15.40
CA VAL A 518 -2.04 -8.67 -15.17
C VAL A 518 -1.45 -9.24 -16.44
N SER A 519 -0.50 -8.52 -17.04
CA SER A 519 0.07 -8.90 -18.34
C SER A 519 1.59 -8.93 -18.27
N GLU A 520 2.22 -9.88 -18.99
CA GLU A 520 3.68 -9.91 -19.15
C GLU A 520 4.04 -9.68 -20.62
N PHE A 521 5.09 -8.92 -20.83
CA PHE A 521 5.58 -8.51 -22.13
C PHE A 521 7.03 -8.93 -22.30
N SER A 522 7.39 -9.39 -23.50
CA SER A 522 8.78 -9.57 -23.85
C SER A 522 9.52 -8.21 -23.88
N PRO A 523 10.88 -8.19 -23.88
CA PRO A 523 11.65 -6.94 -24.00
C PRO A 523 11.31 -6.13 -25.26
N SER A 524 10.79 -6.78 -26.31
CA SER A 524 10.34 -6.11 -27.54
C SER A 524 8.95 -5.49 -27.46
N GLY A 525 8.25 -5.57 -26.31
CA GLY A 525 6.92 -5.04 -26.11
C GLY A 525 5.77 -5.94 -26.59
N ARG A 526 6.06 -7.19 -26.99
CA ARG A 526 5.01 -8.17 -27.35
C ARG A 526 4.41 -8.79 -26.08
N GLN A 527 3.09 -8.73 -25.93
CA GLN A 527 2.37 -9.41 -24.85
C GLN A 527 2.52 -10.92 -24.96
N ILE A 528 3.04 -11.56 -23.93
CA ILE A 528 3.40 -13.00 -23.88
C ILE A 528 2.64 -13.78 -22.80
N PHE A 529 1.92 -13.08 -21.95
CA PHE A 529 0.98 -13.62 -20.96
C PHE A 529 -0.08 -12.56 -20.66
N ASP A 530 -1.31 -13.02 -20.42
CA ASP A 530 -2.38 -12.14 -19.95
C ASP A 530 -3.38 -12.91 -19.09
N ALA A 531 -3.63 -12.38 -17.90
CA ALA A 531 -4.59 -12.91 -16.96
C ALA A 531 -5.52 -11.81 -16.48
N ARG A 532 -6.76 -12.18 -16.21
CA ARG A 532 -7.79 -11.27 -15.70
C ARG A 532 -8.34 -11.80 -14.38
N LEU A 533 -8.35 -10.98 -13.37
CA LEU A 533 -9.11 -11.21 -12.14
C LEU A 533 -10.61 -11.24 -12.47
N ALA A 534 -11.40 -11.87 -11.61
CA ALA A 534 -12.85 -11.90 -11.75
C ALA A 534 -13.45 -10.50 -11.96
N ILE A 535 -14.62 -10.43 -12.62
CA ILE A 535 -15.28 -9.17 -12.96
C ILE A 535 -15.40 -8.26 -11.74
N GLY A 536 -14.87 -7.04 -11.87
CA GLY A 536 -14.80 -6.05 -10.80
C GLY A 536 -13.60 -6.20 -9.86
N GLY A 537 -12.80 -7.26 -10.02
CA GLY A 537 -11.54 -7.42 -9.26
C GLY A 537 -10.52 -6.38 -9.71
N GLN A 538 -9.86 -5.77 -8.73
CA GLN A 538 -8.74 -4.84 -8.93
C GLN A 538 -7.58 -5.31 -8.05
N SER A 539 -6.38 -4.90 -8.38
CA SER A 539 -5.20 -5.03 -7.52
C SER A 539 -4.39 -3.75 -7.63
N TYR A 540 -4.06 -3.14 -6.50
CA TYR A 540 -3.28 -1.91 -6.50
C TYR A 540 -2.01 -2.05 -7.34
N ARG A 541 -1.26 -3.13 -7.13
CA ARG A 541 -0.13 -3.61 -7.94
C ARG A 541 -0.22 -5.12 -8.14
N ALA A 542 0.52 -5.65 -9.09
CA ALA A 542 0.73 -7.08 -9.27
C ALA A 542 2.19 -7.35 -9.61
N PHE A 543 2.72 -8.46 -9.11
CA PHE A 543 4.14 -8.79 -9.24
C PHE A 543 4.32 -10.28 -9.61
N ARG A 544 5.52 -10.62 -10.12
CA ARG A 544 5.96 -11.99 -10.28
C ARG A 544 7.16 -12.26 -9.37
N PHE A 545 7.05 -13.30 -8.55
CA PHE A 545 8.15 -13.75 -7.70
C PHE A 545 8.23 -15.26 -7.65
N GLN A 546 9.44 -15.79 -7.47
CA GLN A 546 9.63 -17.14 -7.00
C GLN A 546 9.37 -17.17 -5.48
N TRP A 547 8.54 -18.08 -5.04
CA TRP A 547 8.18 -18.22 -3.65
C TRP A 547 8.18 -19.69 -3.23
N SER A 548 8.86 -19.97 -2.12
CA SER A 548 8.87 -21.32 -1.52
C SER A 548 8.30 -21.23 -0.12
N ALA A 549 7.26 -22.00 0.15
CA ALA A 549 6.53 -21.95 1.40
C ALA A 549 6.02 -23.31 1.86
N GLN A 550 6.04 -23.47 3.18
CA GLN A 550 5.40 -24.59 3.86
C GLN A 550 4.50 -24.04 4.97
N PRO A 551 3.18 -24.03 4.77
CA PRO A 551 2.26 -23.47 5.77
C PRO A 551 2.40 -24.13 7.14
N ALA A 552 2.28 -23.37 8.22
CA ALA A 552 2.24 -23.89 9.59
C ALA A 552 0.97 -24.74 9.84
N SER A 553 -0.10 -24.52 9.08
CA SER A 553 -1.31 -25.33 9.11
C SER A 553 -1.08 -26.70 8.47
N ARG A 554 -1.93 -27.67 8.81
CA ARG A 554 -1.96 -28.98 8.13
C ARG A 554 -2.71 -28.87 6.81
N PRO A 555 -2.44 -29.81 5.83
CA PRO A 555 -3.33 -29.99 4.69
C PRO A 555 -4.76 -30.31 5.16
N ALA A 556 -5.73 -29.87 4.40
CA ALA A 556 -7.16 -30.17 4.61
C ALA A 556 -7.64 -31.23 3.61
N ALA A 557 -8.55 -32.10 4.04
CA ALA A 557 -9.19 -33.05 3.15
C ALA A 557 -10.66 -33.24 3.50
N ALA A 558 -11.48 -33.47 2.47
CA ALA A 558 -12.89 -33.80 2.60
C ALA A 558 -13.28 -34.93 1.64
N LEU A 559 -14.23 -35.76 2.05
CA LEU A 559 -14.83 -36.78 1.20
C LEU A 559 -16.11 -36.22 0.58
N ALA A 560 -16.19 -36.27 -0.73
CA ALA A 560 -17.40 -35.94 -1.48
C ALA A 560 -17.48 -36.82 -2.74
N ASN A 561 -18.66 -37.30 -3.08
CA ASN A 561 -18.94 -38.05 -4.31
C ASN A 561 -17.96 -39.23 -4.55
N GLY A 562 -17.62 -39.99 -3.49
CA GLY A 562 -16.70 -41.13 -3.57
C GLY A 562 -15.22 -40.78 -3.81
N LYS A 563 -14.86 -39.50 -3.71
CA LYS A 563 -13.48 -38.99 -3.85
C LYS A 563 -13.05 -38.24 -2.61
N VAL A 564 -11.80 -38.40 -2.23
CA VAL A 564 -11.12 -37.57 -1.22
C VAL A 564 -10.51 -36.37 -1.94
N TYR A 565 -10.98 -35.17 -1.63
CA TYR A 565 -10.42 -33.91 -2.09
C TYR A 565 -9.42 -33.42 -1.06
N VAL A 566 -8.24 -33.01 -1.50
CA VAL A 566 -7.17 -32.55 -0.62
C VAL A 566 -6.51 -31.29 -1.17
N SER A 567 -6.22 -30.35 -0.28
CA SER A 567 -5.47 -29.13 -0.57
C SER A 567 -4.61 -28.71 0.63
N TRP A 568 -3.65 -27.83 0.36
CA TRP A 568 -2.84 -27.21 1.41
C TRP A 568 -2.54 -25.76 0.98
N ASN A 569 -3.35 -24.84 1.46
CA ASN A 569 -3.32 -23.44 1.05
C ASN A 569 -1.94 -22.81 1.25
N GLY A 570 -1.21 -22.57 0.17
CA GLY A 570 0.10 -21.96 0.14
C GLY A 570 1.30 -22.92 0.10
N ALA A 571 1.09 -24.23 0.15
CA ALA A 571 2.21 -25.17 0.06
C ALA A 571 2.75 -25.26 -1.38
N THR A 572 4.01 -24.86 -1.56
CA THR A 572 4.66 -24.87 -2.89
C THR A 572 5.47 -26.16 -3.17
N GLY A 573 5.89 -26.87 -2.12
CA GLY A 573 6.74 -28.06 -2.24
C GLY A 573 6.00 -29.37 -2.48
N VAL A 574 4.66 -29.39 -2.58
CA VAL A 574 3.89 -30.63 -2.76
C VAL A 574 3.93 -31.08 -4.20
N ALA A 575 4.53 -32.25 -4.46
CA ALA A 575 4.57 -32.88 -5.77
C ALA A 575 3.45 -33.93 -5.96
N SER A 576 3.09 -34.64 -4.90
CA SER A 576 2.05 -35.67 -4.94
C SER A 576 1.34 -35.85 -3.60
N TRP A 577 0.22 -36.53 -3.65
CA TRP A 577 -0.61 -36.85 -2.50
C TRP A 577 -0.74 -38.35 -2.34
N ARG A 578 -0.46 -38.88 -1.13
CA ARG A 578 -0.64 -40.30 -0.78
C ARG A 578 -1.86 -40.46 0.12
N LEU A 579 -2.85 -41.19 -0.36
CA LEU A 579 -4.02 -41.60 0.41
C LEU A 579 -3.65 -42.82 1.25
N LEU A 580 -3.95 -42.75 2.55
CA LEU A 580 -3.89 -43.87 3.48
C LEU A 580 -5.29 -44.23 3.91
N THR A 581 -5.62 -45.49 4.01
CA THR A 581 -6.94 -46.01 4.42
C THR A 581 -6.81 -47.10 5.47
N GLY A 582 -7.85 -47.29 6.30
CA GLY A 582 -7.86 -48.31 7.35
C GLY A 582 -9.21 -48.45 8.06
N ALA A 583 -9.28 -49.45 8.94
CA ALA A 583 -10.44 -49.68 9.78
C ALA A 583 -10.55 -48.71 10.99
N GLY A 584 -9.46 -48.02 11.33
CA GLY A 584 -9.39 -47.08 12.45
C GLY A 584 -8.49 -45.89 12.16
N PRO A 585 -8.46 -44.88 13.06
CA PRO A 585 -7.65 -43.67 12.89
C PRO A 585 -6.13 -43.92 13.04
N LYS A 586 -5.76 -45.07 13.55
CA LYS A 586 -4.37 -45.56 13.68
C LYS A 586 -4.17 -46.79 12.78
N GLY A 587 -2.92 -47.00 12.31
CA GLY A 587 -2.57 -48.20 11.51
C GLY A 587 -3.12 -48.16 10.07
N MET A 588 -3.41 -46.99 9.52
CA MET A 588 -3.78 -46.85 8.11
C MET A 588 -2.59 -47.18 7.19
N ALA A 589 -2.85 -47.91 6.10
CA ALA A 589 -1.87 -48.25 5.09
C ALA A 589 -2.04 -47.42 3.82
N PRO A 590 -0.96 -47.20 3.04
CA PRO A 590 -1.06 -46.56 1.74
C PRO A 590 -2.03 -47.29 0.80
N SER A 591 -2.95 -46.58 0.21
CA SER A 591 -3.94 -47.06 -0.74
C SER A 591 -3.64 -46.60 -2.16
N SER A 592 -3.32 -45.30 -2.34
CA SER A 592 -2.96 -44.74 -3.65
C SER A 592 -2.06 -43.52 -3.51
N THR A 593 -1.32 -43.19 -4.56
CA THR A 593 -0.54 -41.95 -4.68
C THR A 593 -0.86 -41.34 -6.03
N VAL A 594 -1.20 -40.01 -6.03
CA VAL A 594 -1.53 -39.25 -7.23
C VAL A 594 -0.69 -37.98 -7.29
N ALA A 595 -0.33 -37.55 -8.49
CA ALA A 595 0.32 -36.24 -8.65
C ALA A 595 -0.59 -35.09 -8.20
N ARG A 596 -0.02 -34.00 -7.69
CA ARG A 596 -0.78 -32.77 -7.44
C ARG A 596 -1.39 -32.25 -8.74
N SER A 597 -2.67 -31.90 -8.72
CA SER A 597 -3.38 -31.31 -9.84
C SER A 597 -4.04 -29.98 -9.43
N GLY A 598 -3.29 -28.87 -9.50
CA GLY A 598 -3.76 -27.56 -9.09
C GLY A 598 -3.86 -27.37 -7.57
N PHE A 599 -4.73 -26.45 -7.12
CA PHE A 599 -4.91 -26.14 -5.71
C PHE A 599 -5.52 -27.30 -4.91
N GLU A 600 -6.57 -27.91 -5.44
CA GLU A 600 -7.25 -29.06 -4.85
C GLU A 600 -7.11 -30.29 -5.75
N THR A 601 -6.67 -31.39 -5.19
CA THR A 601 -6.51 -32.66 -5.90
C THR A 601 -7.57 -33.66 -5.46
N ALA A 602 -8.25 -34.32 -6.40
CA ALA A 602 -9.23 -35.35 -6.14
C ALA A 602 -8.62 -36.74 -6.25
N ILE A 603 -8.76 -37.57 -5.22
CA ILE A 603 -8.24 -38.93 -5.13
C ILE A 603 -9.43 -39.90 -5.04
N ALA A 604 -9.53 -40.90 -5.92
CA ALA A 604 -10.57 -41.89 -5.82
C ALA A 604 -10.40 -42.73 -4.53
N LEU A 605 -11.48 -42.84 -3.75
CA LEU A 605 -11.52 -43.73 -2.59
C LEU A 605 -12.01 -45.09 -3.06
N THR A 606 -11.11 -46.07 -3.04
CA THR A 606 -11.42 -47.47 -3.42
C THR A 606 -11.55 -48.36 -2.18
N GLY A 607 -12.49 -49.29 -2.19
CA GLY A 607 -12.72 -50.26 -1.10
C GLY A 607 -13.65 -49.70 0.01
N SER A 608 -13.79 -50.49 1.09
CA SER A 608 -14.72 -50.25 2.21
C SER A 608 -14.03 -49.74 3.48
N ALA A 609 -12.96 -48.99 3.34
CA ALA A 609 -12.24 -48.42 4.50
C ALA A 609 -13.12 -47.46 5.30
N GLN A 610 -13.04 -47.53 6.62
CA GLN A 610 -13.82 -46.66 7.52
C GLN A 610 -13.14 -45.31 7.82
N TRP A 611 -11.83 -45.24 7.62
CA TRP A 611 -11.00 -44.08 7.89
C TRP A 611 -10.02 -43.83 6.74
N PHE A 612 -9.74 -42.54 6.54
CA PHE A 612 -8.70 -42.10 5.62
C PHE A 612 -7.84 -40.99 6.21
N ARG A 613 -6.65 -40.82 5.67
CA ARG A 613 -5.71 -39.72 5.88
C ARG A 613 -4.96 -39.48 4.57
N VAL A 614 -4.56 -38.23 4.31
CA VAL A 614 -3.75 -37.89 3.14
C VAL A 614 -2.42 -37.31 3.59
N GLN A 615 -1.33 -37.76 2.96
CA GLN A 615 0.03 -37.26 3.12
C GLN A 615 0.40 -36.40 1.92
N ALA A 616 0.93 -35.20 2.17
CA ALA A 616 1.61 -34.37 1.19
C ALA A 616 3.04 -34.89 1.02
N LEU A 617 3.46 -35.16 -0.21
CA LEU A 617 4.79 -35.65 -0.53
C LEU A 617 5.57 -34.65 -1.38
N ALA A 618 6.85 -34.46 -1.06
CA ALA A 618 7.80 -33.75 -1.89
C ALA A 618 8.17 -34.58 -3.15
N ALA A 619 8.94 -33.99 -4.06
CA ALA A 619 9.36 -34.65 -5.32
C ALA A 619 10.23 -35.91 -5.09
N ASP A 620 10.98 -35.94 -4.01
CA ASP A 620 11.78 -37.10 -3.58
C ASP A 620 10.97 -38.17 -2.81
N GLY A 621 9.66 -37.96 -2.61
CA GLY A 621 8.76 -38.84 -1.88
C GLY A 621 8.76 -38.63 -0.35
N ALA A 622 9.54 -37.68 0.16
CA ALA A 622 9.51 -37.32 1.59
C ALA A 622 8.14 -36.78 2.01
N VAL A 623 7.70 -37.15 3.22
CA VAL A 623 6.42 -36.67 3.77
C VAL A 623 6.60 -35.28 4.34
N LEU A 624 5.97 -34.28 3.73
CA LEU A 624 5.97 -32.89 4.18
C LEU A 624 4.99 -32.67 5.34
N ALA A 625 3.78 -33.19 5.22
CA ALA A 625 2.74 -33.09 6.23
C ALA A 625 1.63 -34.14 6.01
N SER A 626 0.71 -34.22 6.96
CA SER A 626 -0.47 -35.10 6.86
C SER A 626 -1.72 -34.39 7.35
N THR A 627 -2.87 -34.69 6.73
CA THR A 627 -4.18 -34.30 7.24
C THR A 627 -4.48 -34.95 8.60
N ALA A 628 -5.44 -34.44 9.34
CA ALA A 628 -6.05 -35.23 10.39
C ALA A 628 -6.72 -36.49 9.80
N PRO A 629 -6.82 -37.59 10.57
CA PRO A 629 -7.64 -38.73 10.14
C PRO A 629 -9.11 -38.35 10.11
N ALA A 630 -9.83 -38.81 9.07
CA ALA A 630 -11.26 -38.58 8.92
C ALA A 630 -12.00 -39.88 8.61
N ARG A 631 -13.30 -39.92 8.91
CA ARG A 631 -14.16 -41.06 8.57
C ARG A 631 -14.64 -40.99 7.12
N THR A 632 -14.95 -42.14 6.56
CA THR A 632 -15.49 -42.27 5.18
C THR A 632 -17.02 -42.22 5.13
N GLY A 633 -17.69 -42.19 6.25
CA GLY A 633 -19.15 -42.11 6.37
C GLY A 633 -19.55 -41.62 7.73
#